data_36f0612d257dfc07eea0925a9b4d0225
#
_entry.id   36f0612d257dfc07eea0925a9b4d0225
#
_cell.length_a   1.000
_cell.length_b   1.000
_cell.length_c   1.000
_cell.angle_alpha   90.00
_cell.angle_beta   90.00
_cell.angle_gamma   90.00
#
_symmetry.space_group_name_H-M   'P 1'
#
loop_
_entity.id
_entity.type
_entity.pdbx_description
1 polymer ?
#
loop_
_entity_poly.entity_id
_entity_poly.type
_entity_poly.pdbx_seq_one_letter_code
_entity_poly.pdbx_strand_id
1 'polypeptide(L)'
;EIYNEDMSVKLHEILDDEQTYHFLRGGQGGKGNAHFKSSTNRAPRKFQQGEKGQEATVRLKLKILADVGLVGMPNAGKSSILNFVTNAKSKVADYAFTTLHPHIGMVQKEDLEFVLADIPGLIENASDGKGLGHDFLSHVERCKILIHVIDTTEADPLKNYQIIRQELENYGAEIESKKEIIALNKVELLDEKEVEQIKEKFTSLDRRIFTISAATGYNL
;
A
#
# COMPACT_ATOMS: atom_id res chain seq x y z
N GLU A 1 8.28 9.23 2.83
CA GLU A 1 8.21 10.48 3.60
C GLU A 1 9.50 10.69 4.38
N ILE A 2 9.92 11.92 4.48
CA ILE A 2 11.11 12.34 5.21
C ILE A 2 10.64 13.20 6.39
N TYR A 3 11.04 12.82 7.59
CA TYR A 3 10.71 13.52 8.82
C TYR A 3 11.95 14.08 9.51
N ASN A 4 11.77 15.06 10.38
CA ASN A 4 12.78 15.45 11.33
C ASN A 4 13.07 14.31 12.34
N GLU A 5 14.08 14.46 13.14
CA GLU A 5 14.60 13.40 14.04
C GLU A 5 13.54 12.84 15.01
N ASP A 6 12.66 13.69 15.53
CA ASP A 6 11.60 13.33 16.49
C ASP A 6 10.27 12.94 15.81
N MET A 7 10.22 12.92 14.48
CA MET A 7 9.03 12.65 13.68
C MET A 7 7.86 13.62 13.86
N SER A 8 8.08 14.76 14.47
CA SER A 8 7.01 15.76 14.70
C SER A 8 6.65 16.58 13.45
N VAL A 9 7.59 16.73 12.53
CA VAL A 9 7.40 17.51 11.30
C VAL A 9 7.77 16.69 10.07
N LYS A 10 6.82 16.57 9.14
CA LYS A 10 7.09 16.04 7.79
C LYS A 10 7.82 17.10 6.97
N LEU A 11 9.03 16.80 6.56
CA LEU A 11 9.89 17.71 5.81
C LEU A 11 9.64 17.63 4.31
N HIS A 12 9.46 16.41 3.80
CA HIS A 12 9.20 16.18 2.38
C HIS A 12 8.59 14.80 2.13
N GLU A 13 7.95 14.64 0.97
CA GLU A 13 7.43 13.36 0.47
C GLU A 13 7.92 13.16 -0.97
N ILE A 14 8.51 12.00 -1.22
CA ILE A 14 8.90 11.56 -2.57
C ILE A 14 7.80 10.61 -3.03
N LEU A 15 7.15 10.93 -4.15
CA LEU A 15 5.98 10.20 -4.67
C LEU A 15 6.31 9.40 -5.91
N ASP A 16 7.27 9.85 -6.72
CA ASP A 16 7.62 9.25 -7.99
C ASP A 16 9.02 8.67 -7.98
N ASP A 17 9.23 7.62 -8.76
CA ASP A 17 10.56 7.11 -9.08
C ASP A 17 11.36 8.22 -9.78
N GLU A 18 12.66 8.25 -9.53
CA GLU A 18 13.59 9.26 -10.06
C GLU A 18 13.41 10.68 -9.48
N GLN A 19 12.40 10.92 -8.62
CA GLN A 19 12.25 12.20 -7.95
C GLN A 19 13.45 12.48 -7.05
N THR A 20 14.10 13.62 -7.25
CA THR A 20 15.25 14.04 -6.46
C THR A 20 14.89 15.24 -5.60
N TYR A 21 15.22 15.18 -4.31
CA TYR A 21 15.03 16.27 -3.39
C TYR A 21 16.35 16.67 -2.71
N HIS A 22 16.76 17.90 -2.92
CA HIS A 22 17.96 18.47 -2.32
C HIS A 22 17.65 18.99 -0.93
N PHE A 23 17.95 18.19 0.10
CA PHE A 23 17.60 18.48 1.49
C PHE A 23 18.62 19.37 2.20
N LEU A 24 19.91 19.16 1.94
CA LEU A 24 21.02 19.87 2.59
C LEU A 24 21.96 20.45 1.57
N ARG A 25 22.62 21.53 1.94
CA ARG A 25 23.63 22.17 1.09
C ARG A 25 25.02 21.90 1.63
N GLY A 26 25.94 21.59 0.73
CA GLY A 26 27.36 21.53 1.05
C GLY A 26 27.91 22.91 1.43
N GLY A 27 28.97 22.92 2.24
CA GLY A 27 29.68 24.14 2.55
C GLY A 27 30.45 24.70 1.35
N GLN A 28 30.70 25.99 1.35
CA GLN A 28 31.47 26.65 0.30
C GLN A 28 32.93 26.22 0.39
N GLY A 29 33.53 25.84 -0.72
CA GLY A 29 34.94 25.48 -0.79
C GLY A 29 35.87 26.64 -0.46
N GLY A 30 36.95 26.36 0.26
CA GLY A 30 37.95 27.34 0.58
C GLY A 30 38.80 27.73 -0.64
N LYS A 31 39.38 28.91 -0.60
CA LYS A 31 40.29 29.41 -1.62
C LYS A 31 41.70 28.90 -1.35
N GLY A 32 42.28 28.17 -2.28
CA GLY A 32 43.66 27.70 -2.20
C GLY A 32 44.69 28.84 -2.32
N ASN A 33 45.92 28.52 -1.99
CA ASN A 33 47.02 29.49 -1.97
C ASN A 33 47.22 30.23 -3.31
N ALA A 34 46.94 29.58 -4.43
CA ALA A 34 47.05 30.18 -5.75
C ALA A 34 46.16 31.43 -5.92
N HIS A 35 45.01 31.46 -5.23
CA HIS A 35 44.09 32.61 -5.24
C HIS A 35 44.68 33.87 -4.60
N PHE A 36 45.64 33.69 -3.68
CA PHE A 36 46.31 34.78 -2.95
C PHE A 36 47.63 35.21 -3.60
N LYS A 37 47.95 34.75 -4.79
CA LYS A 37 49.15 35.11 -5.54
C LYS A 37 49.05 36.58 -5.99
N SER A 38 50.13 37.30 -5.77
CA SER A 38 50.29 38.70 -6.21
C SER A 38 51.66 38.94 -6.85
N SER A 39 51.89 40.13 -7.44
CA SER A 39 53.16 40.49 -8.02
C SER A 39 54.32 40.52 -7.02
N THR A 40 54.01 40.81 -5.76
CA THR A 40 54.98 40.88 -4.65
C THR A 40 55.08 39.55 -3.89
N ASN A 41 54.07 38.67 -3.93
CA ASN A 41 54.09 37.36 -3.30
C ASN A 41 53.66 36.29 -4.29
N ARG A 42 54.64 35.74 -5.02
CA ARG A 42 54.40 34.76 -6.08
C ARG A 42 54.08 33.34 -5.57
N ALA A 43 54.41 33.03 -4.33
CA ALA A 43 54.18 31.73 -3.71
C ALA A 43 53.61 31.87 -2.26
N PRO A 44 52.35 32.34 -2.13
CA PRO A 44 51.74 32.51 -0.82
C PRO A 44 51.51 31.18 -0.14
N ARG A 45 51.70 31.14 1.16
CA ARG A 45 51.36 30.00 2.02
C ARG A 45 49.98 30.14 2.65
N LYS A 46 49.31 31.29 2.38
CA LYS A 46 47.96 31.58 2.91
C LYS A 46 46.92 30.84 2.08
N PHE A 47 45.96 30.22 2.76
CA PHE A 47 44.79 29.63 2.18
C PHE A 47 43.58 29.97 3.06
N GLN A 48 42.40 29.84 2.51
CA GLN A 48 41.13 29.96 3.22
C GLN A 48 40.54 28.58 3.38
N GLN A 49 40.19 28.21 4.61
CA GLN A 49 39.46 26.98 4.84
C GLN A 49 38.05 27.04 4.25
N GLY A 50 37.52 25.93 3.79
CA GLY A 50 36.13 25.81 3.39
C GLY A 50 35.19 25.88 4.59
N GLU A 51 33.95 26.18 4.30
CA GLU A 51 32.85 26.16 5.26
C GLU A 51 32.36 24.72 5.44
N LYS A 52 31.88 24.40 6.64
CA LYS A 52 31.23 23.12 6.88
C LYS A 52 29.88 23.08 6.14
N GLY A 53 29.54 21.93 5.58
CA GLY A 53 28.21 21.69 5.03
C GLY A 53 27.15 21.60 6.14
N GLN A 54 25.91 21.62 5.73
CA GLN A 54 24.79 21.38 6.63
C GLN A 54 24.71 19.89 6.96
N GLU A 55 24.42 19.58 8.20
CA GLU A 55 24.21 18.22 8.70
C GLU A 55 22.86 18.16 9.39
N ALA A 56 22.10 17.09 9.17
CA ALA A 56 20.85 16.86 9.86
C ALA A 56 20.58 15.36 9.98
N THR A 57 19.96 14.97 11.07
CA THR A 57 19.42 13.63 11.25
C THR A 57 17.96 13.64 10.78
N VAL A 58 17.61 12.71 9.89
CA VAL A 58 16.25 12.56 9.39
C VAL A 58 15.79 11.13 9.60
N ARG A 59 14.48 10.96 9.76
CA ARG A 59 13.83 9.67 9.74
C ARG A 59 13.11 9.47 8.42
N LEU A 60 13.40 8.35 7.78
CA LEU A 60 12.72 7.94 6.56
C LEU A 60 11.58 6.99 6.94
N LYS A 61 10.36 7.34 6.55
CA LYS A 61 9.19 6.49 6.66
C LYS A 61 8.84 5.99 5.26
N LEU A 62 9.19 4.73 4.99
CA LEU A 62 8.73 4.09 3.76
C LEU A 62 7.26 3.73 3.96
N LYS A 63 6.40 4.33 3.16
CA LYS A 63 5.00 3.94 3.09
C LYS A 63 4.93 2.76 2.14
N ILE A 64 4.90 1.56 2.68
CA ILE A 64 4.76 0.36 1.87
C ILE A 64 3.38 0.34 1.24
N LEU A 65 3.39 0.16 -0.04
CA LEU A 65 2.21 0.05 -0.87
C LEU A 65 2.05 -1.41 -1.26
N ALA A 66 0.85 -1.91 -1.16
CA ALA A 66 0.46 -3.06 -1.94
C ALA A 66 -0.06 -2.55 -3.28
N ASP A 67 0.31 -3.19 -4.37
CA ASP A 67 -0.27 -2.86 -5.67
C ASP A 67 -1.75 -3.23 -5.70
N VAL A 68 -2.10 -4.32 -5.02
CA VAL A 68 -3.45 -4.88 -4.95
C VAL A 68 -3.86 -5.11 -3.50
N GLY A 69 -5.04 -4.61 -3.11
CA GLY A 69 -5.64 -4.86 -1.80
C GLY A 69 -6.81 -5.84 -1.89
N LEU A 70 -6.83 -6.86 -1.01
CA LEU A 70 -7.99 -7.73 -0.85
C LEU A 70 -8.92 -7.14 0.20
N VAL A 71 -10.17 -6.91 -0.17
CA VAL A 71 -11.24 -6.43 0.71
C VAL A 71 -12.41 -7.41 0.71
N GLY A 72 -13.22 -7.41 1.73
CA GLY A 72 -14.39 -8.30 1.83
C GLY A 72 -14.70 -8.69 3.28
N MET A 73 -15.84 -9.35 3.48
CA MET A 73 -16.31 -9.81 4.78
C MET A 73 -15.30 -10.75 5.47
N PRO A 74 -15.33 -10.88 6.81
CA PRO A 74 -14.61 -11.94 7.51
C PRO A 74 -14.93 -13.31 6.89
N ASN A 75 -13.93 -14.18 6.84
CA ASN A 75 -14.05 -15.54 6.28
C ASN A 75 -14.42 -15.65 4.78
N ALA A 76 -14.44 -14.53 4.03
CA ALA A 76 -14.68 -14.58 2.58
C ALA A 76 -13.55 -15.29 1.81
N GLY A 77 -12.40 -15.56 2.44
CA GLY A 77 -11.30 -16.30 1.87
C GLY A 77 -10.11 -15.45 1.42
N LYS A 78 -10.03 -14.19 1.86
CA LYS A 78 -8.93 -13.26 1.52
C LYS A 78 -7.56 -13.83 1.83
N SER A 79 -7.33 -14.26 3.06
CA SER A 79 -6.05 -14.84 3.49
C SER A 79 -5.77 -16.18 2.79
N SER A 80 -6.80 -16.93 2.42
CA SER A 80 -6.64 -18.18 1.64
C SER A 80 -6.14 -17.87 0.23
N ILE A 81 -6.70 -16.86 -0.44
CA ILE A 81 -6.24 -16.38 -1.75
C ILE A 81 -4.78 -15.93 -1.64
N LEU A 82 -4.47 -15.07 -0.67
CA LEU A 82 -3.11 -14.58 -0.47
C LEU A 82 -2.11 -15.74 -0.33
N ASN A 83 -2.41 -16.69 0.56
CA ASN A 83 -1.54 -17.85 0.79
C ASN A 83 -1.39 -18.73 -0.45
N PHE A 84 -2.44 -18.88 -1.24
CA PHE A 84 -2.42 -19.70 -2.45
C PHE A 84 -1.51 -19.06 -3.54
N VAL A 85 -1.70 -17.77 -3.81
CA VAL A 85 -1.01 -17.09 -4.93
C VAL A 85 0.43 -16.69 -4.60
N THR A 86 0.80 -16.62 -3.31
CA THR A 86 2.15 -16.22 -2.89
C THR A 86 3.08 -17.39 -2.58
N ASN A 87 2.71 -18.63 -2.94
CA ASN A 87 3.51 -19.84 -2.70
C ASN A 87 4.06 -19.94 -1.26
N ALA A 88 3.21 -19.75 -0.27
CA ALA A 88 3.53 -19.85 1.16
C ALA A 88 4.68 -18.93 1.65
N LYS A 89 5.04 -17.91 0.91
CA LYS A 89 6.01 -16.88 1.32
C LYS A 89 5.35 -15.56 1.73
N SER A 90 4.06 -15.62 2.13
CA SER A 90 3.44 -14.45 2.76
C SER A 90 4.22 -14.10 4.03
N LYS A 91 4.73 -12.89 4.10
CA LYS A 91 5.36 -12.37 5.31
C LYS A 91 4.30 -11.55 6.03
N VAL A 92 4.08 -11.88 7.30
CA VAL A 92 3.45 -10.93 8.21
C VAL A 92 4.45 -9.79 8.37
N ALA A 93 4.08 -8.61 7.95
CA ALA A 93 4.95 -7.45 8.12
C ALA A 93 4.48 -6.68 9.35
N ASP A 94 5.36 -6.60 10.34
CA ASP A 94 5.19 -5.76 11.50
C ASP A 94 5.45 -4.30 11.12
N TYR A 95 4.38 -3.55 10.92
CA TYR A 95 4.50 -2.10 10.72
C TYR A 95 4.34 -1.39 12.07
N ALA A 96 5.33 -0.59 12.42
CA ALA A 96 5.43 0.11 13.71
C ALA A 96 4.26 1.07 14.04
N PHE A 97 3.28 1.17 13.15
CA PHE A 97 2.16 2.11 13.24
C PHE A 97 0.79 1.47 12.94
N THR A 98 0.70 0.13 12.95
CA THR A 98 -0.59 -0.57 12.79
C THR A 98 -0.85 -1.43 14.01
N THR A 99 -2.05 -1.31 14.56
CA THR A 99 -2.55 -2.20 15.62
C THR A 99 -2.97 -3.56 15.07
N LEU A 100 -3.13 -3.67 13.75
CA LEU A 100 -3.44 -4.88 13.00
C LEU A 100 -2.32 -5.14 11.99
N HIS A 101 -1.79 -6.35 11.97
CA HIS A 101 -0.70 -6.76 11.09
C HIS A 101 -1.27 -7.19 9.73
N PRO A 102 -1.15 -6.42 8.65
CA PRO A 102 -1.59 -6.86 7.35
C PRO A 102 -0.73 -8.02 6.86
N HIS A 103 -1.37 -9.02 6.31
CA HIS A 103 -0.67 -10.09 5.62
C HIS A 103 -0.34 -9.62 4.21
N ILE A 104 0.94 -9.59 3.88
CA ILE A 104 1.43 -9.17 2.58
C ILE A 104 2.14 -10.33 1.91
N GLY A 105 1.89 -10.49 0.62
CA GLY A 105 2.56 -11.48 -0.19
C GLY A 105 2.96 -10.91 -1.54
N MET A 106 4.10 -11.38 -2.04
CA MET A 106 4.55 -11.08 -3.39
C MET A 106 4.03 -12.15 -4.34
N VAL A 107 3.31 -11.73 -5.36
CA VAL A 107 2.84 -12.59 -6.44
C VAL A 107 3.80 -12.43 -7.60
N GLN A 108 4.34 -13.56 -8.05
CA GLN A 108 5.27 -13.61 -9.18
C GLN A 108 4.78 -14.65 -10.18
N LYS A 109 4.50 -14.22 -11.39
CA LYS A 109 4.07 -15.09 -12.48
C LYS A 109 4.68 -14.59 -13.79
N GLU A 110 5.55 -15.40 -14.40
CA GLU A 110 6.28 -15.03 -15.60
C GLU A 110 7.03 -13.69 -15.40
N ASP A 111 6.73 -12.67 -16.19
CA ASP A 111 7.34 -11.34 -16.11
C ASP A 111 6.52 -10.36 -15.24
N LEU A 112 5.47 -10.83 -14.57
CA LEU A 112 4.62 -10.01 -13.73
C LEU A 112 4.97 -10.21 -12.26
N GLU A 113 5.26 -9.12 -11.58
CA GLU A 113 5.52 -9.10 -10.14
C GLU A 113 4.72 -7.97 -9.51
N PHE A 114 3.96 -8.28 -8.45
CA PHE A 114 3.21 -7.29 -7.70
C PHE A 114 2.99 -7.71 -6.25
N VAL A 115 2.73 -6.75 -5.40
CA VAL A 115 2.47 -6.95 -3.98
C VAL A 115 0.97 -6.99 -3.73
N LEU A 116 0.53 -8.08 -3.10
CA LEU A 116 -0.85 -8.31 -2.68
C LEU A 116 -0.95 -8.19 -1.16
N ALA A 117 -1.90 -7.42 -0.67
CA ALA A 117 -2.17 -7.27 0.76
C ALA A 117 -3.57 -7.78 1.12
N ASP A 118 -3.64 -8.64 2.13
CA ASP A 118 -4.90 -8.94 2.81
C ASP A 118 -5.19 -7.81 3.79
N ILE A 119 -6.33 -7.17 3.59
CA ILE A 119 -6.79 -6.06 4.41
C ILE A 119 -7.79 -6.61 5.43
N PRO A 120 -7.33 -7.00 6.66
CA PRO A 120 -8.21 -7.56 7.68
C PRO A 120 -9.16 -6.48 8.23
N GLY A 121 -10.37 -6.86 8.54
CA GLY A 121 -11.18 -6.19 9.55
C GLY A 121 -11.86 -4.87 9.18
N LEU A 122 -12.41 -4.72 7.97
CA LEU A 122 -13.33 -3.61 7.71
C LEU A 122 -14.58 -3.64 8.61
N ILE A 123 -14.92 -4.79 9.23
CA ILE A 123 -16.17 -4.96 9.99
C ILE A 123 -15.98 -5.32 11.46
N GLU A 124 -14.81 -5.83 11.89
CA GLU A 124 -14.67 -6.41 13.24
C GLU A 124 -14.87 -5.41 14.39
N ASN A 125 -14.93 -4.09 14.16
CA ASN A 125 -15.14 -3.10 15.21
C ASN A 125 -16.08 -1.94 14.84
N ALA A 126 -16.79 -2.01 13.72
CA ALA A 126 -17.74 -0.96 13.33
C ALA A 126 -18.92 -0.84 14.33
N SER A 127 -19.28 -1.95 15.01
CA SER A 127 -20.33 -1.99 16.03
C SER A 127 -19.93 -1.35 17.37
N ASP A 128 -18.64 -1.20 17.66
CA ASP A 128 -18.16 -0.72 18.97
C ASP A 128 -17.77 0.75 18.98
N GLY A 129 -18.02 1.50 17.89
CA GLY A 129 -17.77 2.95 17.84
C GLY A 129 -16.28 3.33 17.89
N LYS A 130 -15.38 2.37 17.94
CA LYS A 130 -13.94 2.57 17.75
C LYS A 130 -13.65 2.27 16.29
N GLY A 131 -13.89 3.27 15.44
CA GLY A 131 -13.53 3.19 14.01
C GLY A 131 -12.14 2.59 13.87
N LEU A 132 -11.98 1.66 12.93
CA LEU A 132 -10.68 1.17 12.50
C LEU A 132 -9.77 2.36 12.29
N GLY A 133 -8.64 2.37 12.99
CA GLY A 133 -7.79 3.53 13.04
C GLY A 133 -7.46 4.05 11.64
N HIS A 134 -7.47 5.34 11.47
CA HIS A 134 -7.06 6.08 10.27
C HIS A 134 -5.77 5.53 9.64
N ASP A 135 -4.93 4.89 10.44
CA ASP A 135 -3.66 4.32 10.01
C ASP A 135 -3.80 3.11 9.07
N PHE A 136 -4.83 2.29 9.24
CA PHE A 136 -5.02 1.08 8.45
C PHE A 136 -5.59 1.39 7.05
N LEU A 137 -6.56 2.26 6.96
CA LEU A 137 -7.18 2.66 5.70
C LEU A 137 -6.23 3.52 4.85
N SER A 138 -5.20 4.11 5.49
CA SER A 138 -4.09 4.72 4.74
C SER A 138 -3.29 3.71 3.89
N HIS A 139 -3.43 2.40 4.16
CA HIS A 139 -2.83 1.35 3.32
C HIS A 139 -3.72 1.00 2.13
N VAL A 140 -5.05 0.98 2.32
CA VAL A 140 -6.02 0.81 1.23
C VAL A 140 -5.91 1.97 0.24
N GLU A 141 -5.75 3.17 0.76
CA GLU A 141 -5.57 4.40 -0.02
C GLU A 141 -4.43 4.28 -1.05
N ARG A 142 -3.43 3.45 -0.77
CA ARG A 142 -2.24 3.29 -1.60
C ARG A 142 -2.23 2.05 -2.48
N CYS A 143 -3.25 1.20 -2.40
CA CYS A 143 -3.45 0.15 -3.37
C CYS A 143 -3.89 0.76 -4.70
N LYS A 144 -3.34 0.30 -5.80
CA LYS A 144 -3.74 0.73 -7.15
C LYS A 144 -5.08 0.12 -7.56
N ILE A 145 -5.32 -1.12 -7.12
CA ILE A 145 -6.50 -1.93 -7.47
C ILE A 145 -7.02 -2.60 -6.20
N LEU A 146 -8.33 -2.74 -6.09
CA LEU A 146 -8.98 -3.53 -5.05
C LEU A 146 -9.58 -4.80 -5.65
N ILE A 147 -9.39 -5.93 -4.97
CA ILE A 147 -10.11 -7.16 -5.25
C ILE A 147 -11.10 -7.37 -4.11
N HIS A 148 -12.37 -7.24 -4.41
CA HIS A 148 -13.45 -7.48 -3.47
C HIS A 148 -13.82 -8.96 -3.47
N VAL A 149 -13.41 -9.65 -2.43
CA VAL A 149 -13.66 -11.09 -2.26
C VAL A 149 -15.01 -11.30 -1.58
N ILE A 150 -15.88 -12.03 -2.25
CA ILE A 150 -17.26 -12.28 -1.82
C ILE A 150 -17.46 -13.77 -1.64
N ASP A 151 -17.94 -14.15 -0.48
CA ASP A 151 -18.37 -15.51 -0.20
C ASP A 151 -19.71 -15.77 -0.87
N THR A 152 -19.73 -16.67 -1.84
CA THR A 152 -20.96 -17.01 -2.58
C THR A 152 -21.92 -17.89 -1.78
N THR A 153 -21.47 -18.48 -0.67
CA THR A 153 -22.29 -19.37 0.18
C THR A 153 -23.14 -18.61 1.21
N GLU A 154 -22.90 -17.31 1.33
CA GLU A 154 -23.67 -16.45 2.23
C GLU A 154 -25.09 -16.22 1.72
N ALA A 155 -26.01 -15.94 2.64
CA ALA A 155 -27.43 -15.77 2.31
C ALA A 155 -27.71 -14.65 1.31
N ASP A 156 -26.96 -13.57 1.39
CA ASP A 156 -27.07 -12.42 0.47
C ASP A 156 -25.68 -11.83 0.13
N PRO A 157 -24.98 -12.43 -0.85
CA PRO A 157 -23.65 -11.96 -1.26
C PRO A 157 -23.62 -10.52 -1.76
N LEU A 158 -24.69 -10.06 -2.42
CA LEU A 158 -24.78 -8.68 -2.94
C LEU A 158 -24.90 -7.67 -1.79
N LYS A 159 -25.67 -7.98 -0.77
CA LYS A 159 -25.78 -7.14 0.43
C LYS A 159 -24.44 -7.02 1.16
N ASN A 160 -23.71 -8.12 1.27
CA ASN A 160 -22.39 -8.14 1.88
C ASN A 160 -21.40 -7.23 1.11
N TYR A 161 -21.45 -7.26 -0.23
CA TYR A 161 -20.72 -6.34 -1.08
C TYR A 161 -21.08 -4.88 -0.79
N GLN A 162 -22.38 -4.57 -0.73
CA GLN A 162 -22.85 -3.20 -0.48
C GLN A 162 -22.41 -2.66 0.89
N ILE A 163 -22.41 -3.48 1.93
CA ILE A 163 -21.95 -3.10 3.27
C ILE A 163 -20.49 -2.67 3.22
N ILE A 164 -19.62 -3.48 2.61
CA ILE A 164 -18.19 -3.15 2.48
C ILE A 164 -17.98 -1.89 1.65
N ARG A 165 -18.72 -1.74 0.55
CA ARG A 165 -18.63 -0.53 -0.29
C ARG A 165 -19.01 0.73 0.48
N GLN A 166 -20.10 0.67 1.24
CA GLN A 166 -20.53 1.77 2.10
C GLN A 166 -19.44 2.15 3.12
N GLU A 167 -18.77 1.17 3.67
CA GLU A 167 -17.71 1.39 4.65
C GLU A 167 -16.49 2.05 4.01
N LEU A 168 -16.09 1.60 2.82
CA LEU A 168 -15.03 2.23 2.02
C LEU A 168 -15.38 3.67 1.62
N GLU A 169 -16.62 3.93 1.24
CA GLU A 169 -17.13 5.27 0.88
C GLU A 169 -17.15 6.21 2.08
N ASN A 170 -17.61 5.72 3.24
CA ASN A 170 -17.64 6.50 4.48
C ASN A 170 -16.25 6.95 4.94
N TYR A 171 -15.23 6.19 4.56
CA TYR A 171 -13.85 6.53 4.87
C TYR A 171 -13.34 7.69 4.02
N GLY A 172 -13.81 7.83 2.79
CA GLY A 172 -13.34 8.84 1.85
C GLY A 172 -12.00 8.49 1.22
N ALA A 173 -11.08 9.47 1.14
CA ALA A 173 -9.71 9.31 0.64
C ALA A 173 -9.61 8.74 -0.78
N GLU A 174 -10.59 9.04 -1.64
CA GLU A 174 -10.64 8.60 -3.04
C GLU A 174 -10.67 7.07 -3.24
N ILE A 175 -10.88 6.30 -2.17
CA ILE A 175 -10.95 4.82 -2.27
C ILE A 175 -12.11 4.38 -3.15
N GLU A 176 -13.19 5.12 -3.13
CA GLU A 176 -14.38 4.90 -3.97
C GLU A 176 -14.08 4.95 -5.47
N SER A 177 -13.09 5.75 -5.86
CA SER A 177 -12.68 5.94 -7.27
C SER A 177 -11.71 4.87 -7.78
N LYS A 178 -11.18 4.01 -6.90
CA LYS A 178 -10.21 2.98 -7.29
C LYS A 178 -10.82 1.93 -8.20
N LYS A 179 -9.97 1.39 -9.08
CA LYS A 179 -10.33 0.23 -9.88
C LYS A 179 -10.64 -0.95 -8.95
N GLU A 180 -11.80 -1.54 -9.14
CA GLU A 180 -12.28 -2.66 -8.34
C GLU A 180 -12.58 -3.86 -9.23
N ILE A 181 -12.18 -5.03 -8.76
CA ILE A 181 -12.48 -6.34 -9.34
C ILE A 181 -13.28 -7.11 -8.31
N ILE A 182 -14.36 -7.76 -8.73
CA ILE A 182 -15.19 -8.62 -7.87
C ILE A 182 -14.75 -10.06 -8.06
N ALA A 183 -14.37 -10.72 -6.97
CA ALA A 183 -14.01 -12.13 -6.91
C ALA A 183 -15.07 -12.90 -6.12
N LEU A 184 -15.94 -13.62 -6.82
CA LEU A 184 -16.93 -14.53 -6.24
C LEU A 184 -16.22 -15.82 -5.84
N ASN A 185 -15.97 -15.98 -4.57
CA ASN A 185 -15.18 -17.10 -4.01
C ASN A 185 -16.08 -18.19 -3.44
N LYS A 186 -15.51 -19.37 -3.27
CA LYS A 186 -16.13 -20.62 -2.77
C LYS A 186 -17.16 -21.21 -3.73
N VAL A 187 -16.98 -20.98 -5.03
CA VAL A 187 -17.89 -21.51 -6.05
C VAL A 187 -17.90 -23.03 -6.12
N GLU A 188 -16.89 -23.69 -5.59
CA GLU A 188 -16.82 -25.17 -5.48
C GLU A 188 -17.89 -25.77 -4.55
N LEU A 189 -18.55 -24.96 -3.75
CA LEU A 189 -19.60 -25.39 -2.82
C LEU A 189 -21.02 -25.23 -3.40
N LEU A 190 -21.14 -24.68 -4.60
CA LEU A 190 -22.41 -24.38 -5.28
C LEU A 190 -22.49 -25.11 -6.62
N ASP A 191 -23.69 -25.29 -7.12
CA ASP A 191 -23.88 -25.76 -8.50
C ASP A 191 -23.71 -24.63 -9.52
N GLU A 192 -23.49 -24.98 -10.80
CA GLU A 192 -23.26 -24.01 -11.86
C GLU A 192 -24.41 -23.01 -12.05
N LYS A 193 -25.65 -23.44 -11.77
CA LYS A 193 -26.83 -22.59 -11.90
C LYS A 193 -26.89 -21.56 -10.78
N GLU A 194 -26.57 -21.98 -9.57
CA GLU A 194 -26.50 -21.10 -8.40
C GLU A 194 -25.41 -20.04 -8.58
N VAL A 195 -24.24 -20.46 -9.07
CA VAL A 195 -23.13 -19.53 -9.36
C VAL A 195 -23.55 -18.49 -10.41
N GLU A 196 -24.21 -18.90 -11.51
CA GLU A 196 -24.63 -17.97 -12.54
C GLU A 196 -25.72 -17.02 -12.03
N GLN A 197 -26.68 -17.49 -11.24
CA GLN A 197 -27.70 -16.63 -10.62
C GLN A 197 -27.09 -15.58 -9.68
N ILE A 198 -26.05 -15.96 -8.93
CA ILE A 198 -25.33 -15.01 -8.07
C ILE A 198 -24.61 -13.99 -8.95
N LYS A 199 -23.87 -14.45 -9.94
CA LYS A 199 -23.11 -13.58 -10.86
C LYS A 199 -24.01 -12.58 -11.58
N GLU A 200 -25.21 -12.98 -12.01
CA GLU A 200 -26.20 -12.10 -12.61
C GLU A 200 -26.57 -10.89 -11.73
N LYS A 201 -26.65 -11.09 -10.40
CA LYS A 201 -26.95 -10.00 -9.46
C LYS A 201 -25.87 -8.91 -9.45
N PHE A 202 -24.64 -9.23 -9.82
CA PHE A 202 -23.51 -8.31 -9.87
C PHE A 202 -23.30 -7.66 -11.23
N THR A 203 -23.99 -8.14 -12.30
CA THR A 203 -23.80 -7.66 -13.68
C THR A 203 -24.18 -6.17 -13.86
N SER A 204 -25.07 -5.65 -12.99
CA SER A 204 -25.45 -4.24 -12.98
C SER A 204 -24.35 -3.30 -12.45
N LEU A 205 -23.34 -3.88 -11.83
CA LEU A 205 -22.25 -3.12 -11.23
C LEU A 205 -21.14 -2.91 -12.24
N ASP A 206 -21.04 -2.06 -13.07
CA ASP A 206 -19.98 -1.82 -14.07
C ASP A 206 -18.56 -2.20 -13.56
N ARG A 207 -18.35 -3.46 -13.22
CA ARG A 207 -17.12 -4.06 -12.63
C ARG A 207 -16.80 -5.38 -13.31
N ARG A 208 -15.53 -5.75 -13.33
CA ARG A 208 -15.11 -7.10 -13.76
C ARG A 208 -15.40 -8.10 -12.67
N ILE A 209 -16.08 -9.20 -13.02
CA ILE A 209 -16.50 -10.26 -12.10
C ILE A 209 -15.79 -11.55 -12.50
N PHE A 210 -15.14 -12.17 -11.54
CA PHE A 210 -14.50 -13.47 -11.68
C PHE A 210 -15.07 -14.44 -10.65
N THR A 211 -15.31 -15.67 -11.06
CA THR A 211 -15.65 -16.78 -10.20
C THR A 211 -14.38 -17.54 -9.87
N ILE A 212 -14.11 -17.75 -8.60
CA ILE A 212 -12.87 -18.36 -8.11
C ILE A 212 -13.13 -19.36 -6.99
N SER A 213 -12.17 -20.22 -6.74
CA SER A 213 -12.11 -21.06 -5.54
C SER A 213 -10.72 -20.98 -4.92
N ALA A 214 -10.63 -20.36 -3.76
CA ALA A 214 -9.39 -20.31 -3.01
C ALA A 214 -8.99 -21.68 -2.43
N ALA A 215 -9.93 -22.60 -2.29
CA ALA A 215 -9.69 -23.94 -1.78
C ALA A 215 -9.10 -24.87 -2.83
N THR A 216 -9.58 -24.79 -4.08
CA THR A 216 -9.14 -25.65 -5.19
C THR A 216 -8.10 -25.01 -6.10
N GLY A 217 -7.93 -23.69 -6.01
CA GLY A 217 -7.08 -22.93 -6.92
C GLY A 217 -7.75 -22.62 -8.27
N TYR A 218 -9.05 -22.85 -8.38
CA TYR A 218 -9.77 -22.58 -9.61
C TYR A 218 -9.76 -21.08 -9.92
N ASN A 219 -9.27 -20.75 -11.11
CA ASN A 219 -9.24 -19.40 -11.69
C ASN A 219 -8.51 -18.34 -10.80
N LEU A 220 -7.46 -18.79 -10.10
CA LEU A 220 -6.54 -17.96 -9.31
C LEU A 220 -5.23 -17.65 -10.04
#